data_441196fef978106ee792451d4111a4da
#
_entry.id   441196fef978106ee792451d4111a4da
#
_cell.length_a   1.000
_cell.length_b   1.000
_cell.length_c   1.000
_cell.angle_alpha   90.00
_cell.angle_beta   90.00
_cell.angle_gamma   90.00
#
_symmetry.space_group_name_H-M   'P 1'
#
loop_
_entity.id
_entity.type
_entity.pdbx_description
1 polymer ?
#
loop_
_entity_poly.entity_id
_entity_poly.type
_entity_poly.pdbx_seq_one_letter_code
_entity_poly.pdbx_strand_id
1 'polypeptide(L)'
;MFNIRPTIFFTFFISALIVFGCTSTKSEKPNVIMILVDDMGFSDIGSYGSEINTPNLDFLASNGVRFANAYNTSKCFPSRASLITGLYSQQIGYNKSFSEGRMKNAITFGELFKLGGYKTLWAGKHHSRENPVNRGFDHFSGLFDGASNHFNPGEQRPGEGIPAQKRNAGDRKSKYDVPYRNWVIEGEIISPYTPKKDFYSTDAFTDYAINWINDTKDNNPFFLYLAYTAPHDPLMAWPEDIEKYKGMYQDGFEIIR
;
A
#
# COMPACT_ATOMS: atom_id res chain seq x y z
N MET A 1 74.28 28.19 10.04
CA MET A 1 73.43 28.18 8.84
C MET A 1 72.94 26.77 8.64
N PHE A 2 71.69 26.49 9.03
CA PHE A 2 71.10 25.15 8.83
C PHE A 2 70.35 25.12 7.50
N ASN A 3 70.87 24.31 6.58
CA ASN A 3 70.28 24.06 5.29
C ASN A 3 69.12 23.06 5.45
N ILE A 4 67.88 23.53 5.52
CA ILE A 4 66.69 22.66 5.53
C ILE A 4 66.43 22.26 4.09
N ARG A 5 66.59 20.97 3.78
CA ARG A 5 66.39 20.41 2.46
C ARG A 5 64.92 20.55 2.02
N PRO A 6 64.65 21.01 0.79
CA PRO A 6 63.27 21.26 0.32
C PRO A 6 62.39 20.00 0.23
N THR A 7 62.98 18.82 0.35
CA THR A 7 62.28 17.51 0.27
C THR A 7 61.32 17.26 1.48
N ILE A 8 61.62 17.86 2.64
CA ILE A 8 60.78 17.66 3.84
C ILE A 8 59.47 18.48 3.74
N PHE A 9 59.52 19.63 3.07
CA PHE A 9 58.34 20.46 2.86
C PHE A 9 57.33 19.86 1.88
N PHE A 10 57.80 19.11 0.87
CA PHE A 10 56.92 18.52 -0.10
C PHE A 10 56.18 17.28 0.42
N THR A 11 56.79 16.51 1.30
CA THR A 11 56.14 15.34 1.95
C THR A 11 55.09 15.75 2.95
N PHE A 12 55.27 16.87 3.69
CA PHE A 12 54.30 17.39 4.62
C PHE A 12 53.05 17.96 3.89
N PHE A 13 53.23 18.55 2.71
CA PHE A 13 52.12 19.10 1.92
C PHE A 13 51.26 18.01 1.27
N ILE A 14 51.83 16.90 0.86
CA ILE A 14 51.11 15.74 0.32
C ILE A 14 50.37 15.00 1.44
N SER A 15 50.94 14.89 2.64
CA SER A 15 50.22 14.27 3.79
C SER A 15 49.05 15.11 4.29
N ALA A 16 49.08 16.44 4.15
CA ALA A 16 47.95 17.32 4.53
C ALA A 16 46.81 17.26 3.51
N LEU A 17 47.06 16.93 2.24
CA LEU A 17 46.01 16.79 1.21
C LEU A 17 45.21 15.49 1.30
N ILE A 18 45.77 14.44 1.94
CA ILE A 18 45.08 13.14 2.10
C ILE A 18 44.04 13.17 3.24
N VAL A 19 44.14 14.09 4.17
CA VAL A 19 43.20 14.18 5.32
C VAL A 19 41.92 14.94 4.97
N PHE A 20 41.85 15.65 3.83
CA PHE A 20 40.63 16.41 3.43
C PHE A 20 39.65 15.65 2.54
N GLY A 21 39.84 14.36 2.33
CA GLY A 21 39.14 13.61 1.30
C GLY A 21 38.13 12.57 1.78
N CYS A 22 37.40 12.77 2.88
CA CYS A 22 36.18 11.96 3.16
C CYS A 22 35.27 12.65 4.18
N THR A 23 34.69 13.75 3.79
CA THR A 23 33.39 14.07 4.37
C THR A 23 32.38 13.12 3.72
N SER A 24 32.13 11.99 4.36
CA SER A 24 30.97 11.17 4.08
C SER A 24 29.73 12.05 4.29
N THR A 25 29.24 12.63 3.20
CA THR A 25 27.89 13.20 3.24
C THR A 25 26.98 12.03 3.58
N LYS A 26 26.47 12.00 4.79
CA LYS A 26 25.47 11.01 5.21
C LYS A 26 24.34 11.15 4.21
N SER A 27 24.23 10.20 3.28
CA SER A 27 23.16 10.19 2.31
C SER A 27 21.85 10.14 3.10
N GLU A 28 21.03 11.15 2.92
CA GLU A 28 19.70 11.16 3.52
C GLU A 28 18.91 9.98 2.94
N LYS A 29 18.32 9.19 3.80
CA LYS A 29 17.50 8.05 3.39
C LYS A 29 16.22 8.58 2.74
N PRO A 30 15.85 8.11 1.53
CA PRO A 30 14.63 8.56 0.88
C PRO A 30 13.38 8.06 1.62
N ASN A 31 12.29 8.80 1.56
CA ASN A 31 10.97 8.29 1.88
C ASN A 31 10.57 7.25 0.83
N VAL A 32 9.89 6.19 1.27
CA VAL A 32 9.43 5.10 0.40
C VAL A 32 7.92 4.96 0.53
N ILE A 33 7.22 5.10 -0.59
CA ILE A 33 5.77 4.91 -0.66
C ILE A 33 5.49 3.76 -1.61
N MET A 34 4.79 2.75 -1.11
CA MET A 34 4.29 1.62 -1.89
C MET A 34 2.77 1.71 -1.96
N ILE A 35 2.23 1.92 -3.15
CA ILE A 35 0.78 1.97 -3.39
C ILE A 35 0.36 0.68 -4.06
N LEU A 36 -0.62 0.00 -3.47
CA LEU A 36 -1.23 -1.21 -4.03
C LEU A 36 -2.72 -0.98 -4.26
N VAL A 37 -3.16 -1.23 -5.49
CA VAL A 37 -4.57 -1.16 -5.89
C VAL A 37 -5.10 -2.59 -6.06
N ASP A 38 -6.33 -2.85 -5.66
CA ASP A 38 -6.90 -4.20 -5.59
C ASP A 38 -7.81 -4.48 -6.80
N ASP A 39 -7.48 -5.52 -7.56
CA ASP A 39 -8.20 -5.96 -8.75
C ASP A 39 -8.21 -4.94 -9.92
N MET A 40 -7.23 -4.04 -9.99
CA MET A 40 -7.02 -3.17 -11.15
C MET A 40 -6.25 -3.94 -12.24
N GLY A 41 -6.78 -3.93 -13.45
CA GLY A 41 -6.16 -4.58 -14.60
C GLY A 41 -5.00 -3.78 -15.20
N PHE A 42 -4.14 -4.46 -15.95
CA PHE A 42 -3.02 -3.84 -16.67
C PHE A 42 -3.50 -2.69 -17.58
N SER A 43 -4.60 -2.92 -18.31
CA SER A 43 -5.16 -1.95 -19.25
C SER A 43 -6.08 -0.90 -18.62
N ASP A 44 -6.15 -0.81 -17.30
CA ASP A 44 -7.03 0.16 -16.61
C ASP A 44 -6.34 1.50 -16.33
N ILE A 45 -5.06 1.62 -16.67
CA ILE A 45 -4.27 2.84 -16.48
C ILE A 45 -3.99 3.50 -17.84
N GLY A 46 -4.19 4.81 -17.95
CA GLY A 46 -4.02 5.59 -19.17
C GLY A 46 -2.66 5.41 -19.82
N SER A 47 -1.57 5.35 -19.04
CA SER A 47 -0.21 5.11 -19.55
C SER A 47 0.00 3.74 -20.22
N TYR A 48 -0.92 2.81 -20.07
CA TYR A 48 -0.95 1.53 -20.78
C TYR A 48 -2.05 1.47 -21.86
N GLY A 49 -2.69 2.60 -22.18
CA GLY A 49 -3.65 2.73 -23.28
C GLY A 49 -5.11 2.63 -22.86
N SER A 50 -5.42 2.82 -21.57
CA SER A 50 -6.80 2.88 -21.09
C SER A 50 -7.53 4.12 -21.60
N GLU A 51 -8.83 3.98 -21.80
CA GLU A 51 -9.77 5.08 -21.99
C GLU A 51 -10.08 5.79 -20.64
N ILE A 52 -9.70 5.19 -19.53
CA ILE A 52 -9.88 5.76 -18.19
C ILE A 52 -8.84 6.85 -17.96
N ASN A 53 -9.29 8.02 -17.55
CA ASN A 53 -8.40 9.15 -17.27
C ASN A 53 -7.70 8.96 -15.91
N THR A 54 -6.39 8.70 -15.94
CA THR A 54 -5.56 8.47 -14.75
C THR A 54 -4.37 9.45 -14.67
N PRO A 55 -4.61 10.78 -14.62
CA PRO A 55 -3.57 11.78 -14.86
C PRO A 55 -2.40 11.70 -13.88
N ASN A 56 -2.65 11.38 -12.61
CA ASN A 56 -1.60 11.27 -11.60
C ASN A 56 -0.75 10.01 -11.78
N LEU A 57 -1.35 8.88 -12.19
CA LEU A 57 -0.63 7.66 -12.50
C LEU A 57 0.17 7.83 -13.81
N ASP A 58 -0.39 8.52 -14.78
CA ASP A 58 0.28 8.81 -16.05
C ASP A 58 1.47 9.76 -15.84
N PHE A 59 1.34 10.73 -14.93
CA PHE A 59 2.46 11.57 -14.51
C PHE A 59 3.58 10.74 -13.86
N LEU A 60 3.27 9.83 -12.95
CA LEU A 60 4.27 8.92 -12.36
C LEU A 60 4.93 8.03 -13.43
N ALA A 61 4.15 7.51 -14.36
CA ALA A 61 4.64 6.67 -15.45
C ALA A 61 5.58 7.42 -16.40
N SER A 62 5.34 8.71 -16.64
CA SER A 62 6.17 9.55 -17.51
C SER A 62 7.46 10.04 -16.84
N ASN A 63 7.49 10.10 -15.51
CA ASN A 63 8.64 10.55 -14.73
C ASN A 63 9.41 9.41 -14.02
N GLY A 64 9.01 8.17 -14.25
CA GLY A 64 9.56 6.99 -13.58
C GLY A 64 9.81 5.82 -14.52
N VAL A 65 9.81 4.63 -13.96
CA VAL A 65 9.96 3.38 -14.72
C VAL A 65 8.60 2.69 -14.82
N ARG A 66 8.21 2.34 -16.04
CA ARG A 66 7.00 1.59 -16.35
C ARG A 66 7.35 0.17 -16.75
N PHE A 67 6.86 -0.82 -16.02
CA PHE A 67 7.09 -2.23 -16.32
C PHE A 67 6.10 -2.73 -17.37
N ALA A 68 6.61 -3.31 -18.47
CA ALA A 68 5.79 -3.97 -19.48
C ALA A 68 5.36 -5.39 -19.07
N ASN A 69 6.14 -6.02 -18.20
CA ASN A 69 5.89 -7.37 -17.69
C ASN A 69 6.03 -7.38 -16.17
N ALA A 70 4.93 -7.56 -15.45
CA ALA A 70 4.89 -7.73 -14.01
C ALA A 70 3.86 -8.80 -13.66
N TYR A 71 4.23 -9.71 -12.78
CA TYR A 71 3.39 -10.86 -12.41
C TYR A 71 3.20 -10.92 -10.90
N ASN A 72 2.05 -11.39 -10.48
CA ASN A 72 1.72 -11.65 -9.08
C ASN A 72 1.22 -13.08 -8.89
N THR A 73 0.75 -13.45 -7.70
CA THR A 73 0.23 -14.78 -7.40
C THR A 73 -1.26 -14.95 -7.68
N SER A 74 -1.84 -14.06 -8.47
CA SER A 74 -3.23 -14.08 -9.00
C SER A 74 -4.34 -14.16 -7.96
N LYS A 75 -4.06 -13.91 -6.68
CA LYS A 75 -5.05 -13.86 -5.60
C LYS A 75 -4.63 -12.87 -4.52
N CYS A 76 -5.56 -12.07 -4.02
CA CYS A 76 -5.31 -10.93 -3.16
C CYS A 76 -4.45 -11.25 -1.91
N PHE A 77 -4.85 -12.19 -1.05
CA PHE A 77 -4.11 -12.45 0.19
C PHE A 77 -2.72 -13.07 -0.04
N PRO A 78 -2.49 -14.03 -0.97
CA PRO A 78 -1.15 -14.54 -1.23
C PRO A 78 -0.24 -13.49 -1.88
N SER A 79 -0.77 -12.67 -2.80
CA SER A 79 -0.01 -11.59 -3.43
C SER A 79 0.44 -10.55 -2.40
N ARG A 80 -0.44 -10.16 -1.49
CA ARG A 80 -0.10 -9.22 -0.40
C ARG A 80 0.95 -9.79 0.54
N ALA A 81 0.81 -11.05 0.93
CA ALA A 81 1.78 -11.73 1.77
C ALA A 81 3.15 -11.86 1.08
N SER A 82 3.16 -12.22 -0.20
CA SER A 82 4.39 -12.30 -1.00
C SER A 82 5.05 -10.93 -1.18
N LEU A 83 4.25 -9.89 -1.45
CA LEU A 83 4.74 -8.52 -1.59
C LEU A 83 5.42 -8.02 -0.32
N ILE A 84 4.77 -8.20 0.83
CA ILE A 84 5.25 -7.65 2.10
C ILE A 84 6.46 -8.41 2.69
N THR A 85 6.71 -9.64 2.24
CA THR A 85 7.80 -10.49 2.73
C THR A 85 8.90 -10.77 1.71
N GLY A 86 8.65 -10.51 0.42
CA GLY A 86 9.55 -10.88 -0.67
C GLY A 86 9.64 -12.40 -0.91
N LEU A 87 8.77 -13.21 -0.30
CA LEU A 87 8.77 -14.67 -0.41
C LEU A 87 7.51 -15.16 -1.09
N TYR A 88 7.57 -16.33 -1.74
CA TYR A 88 6.35 -16.96 -2.25
C TYR A 88 5.39 -17.31 -1.11
N SER A 89 4.11 -17.13 -1.33
CA SER A 89 3.07 -17.36 -0.31
C SER A 89 3.11 -18.75 0.30
N GLN A 90 3.49 -19.76 -0.48
CA GLN A 90 3.65 -21.15 -0.01
C GLN A 90 4.78 -21.31 1.00
N GLN A 91 5.86 -20.55 0.86
CA GLN A 91 7.02 -20.60 1.76
C GLN A 91 6.70 -20.03 3.15
N ILE A 92 5.75 -19.10 3.22
CA ILE A 92 5.34 -18.41 4.44
C ILE A 92 4.02 -18.94 5.03
N GLY A 93 3.52 -20.07 4.53
CA GLY A 93 2.37 -20.76 5.11
C GLY A 93 1.01 -20.40 4.52
N TYR A 94 0.96 -19.64 3.41
CA TYR A 94 -0.29 -19.29 2.69
C TYR A 94 -0.60 -20.28 1.56
N ASN A 95 -0.53 -21.58 1.83
CA ASN A 95 -0.60 -22.61 0.78
C ASN A 95 -2.00 -23.18 0.51
N LYS A 96 -2.92 -23.17 1.48
CA LYS A 96 -4.23 -23.83 1.33
C LYS A 96 -5.42 -22.96 1.73
N SER A 97 -5.34 -22.18 2.77
CA SER A 97 -6.44 -21.35 3.22
C SER A 97 -5.97 -20.10 3.94
N PHE A 98 -6.76 -19.06 3.82
CA PHE A 98 -6.58 -17.81 4.58
C PHE A 98 -6.57 -18.05 6.11
N SER A 99 -7.29 -19.06 6.59
CA SER A 99 -7.44 -19.34 8.03
C SER A 99 -6.14 -19.80 8.71
N GLU A 100 -5.20 -20.33 7.95
CA GLU A 100 -3.91 -20.82 8.46
C GLU A 100 -2.76 -19.83 8.22
N GLY A 101 -3.04 -18.77 7.47
CA GLY A 101 -2.04 -17.82 6.97
C GLY A 101 -1.44 -16.97 8.06
N ARG A 102 -0.28 -17.37 8.54
CA ARG A 102 0.66 -16.55 9.28
C ARG A 102 1.95 -16.47 8.49
N MET A 103 2.54 -15.29 8.40
CA MET A 103 3.81 -15.09 7.71
C MET A 103 4.97 -15.65 8.54
N LYS A 104 4.96 -16.98 8.69
CA LYS A 104 5.96 -17.72 9.48
C LYS A 104 7.32 -17.63 8.79
N ASN A 105 8.37 -17.56 9.62
CA ASN A 105 9.76 -17.57 9.16
C ASN A 105 10.09 -16.51 8.09
N ALA A 106 9.39 -15.40 8.12
CA ALA A 106 9.59 -14.28 7.21
C ALA A 106 9.69 -12.97 7.98
N ILE A 107 10.60 -12.13 7.55
CA ILE A 107 10.64 -10.71 7.92
C ILE A 107 9.70 -9.97 6.98
N THR A 108 8.94 -9.02 7.50
CA THR A 108 8.09 -8.14 6.71
C THR A 108 8.85 -6.87 6.33
N PHE A 109 8.36 -6.14 5.32
CA PHE A 109 8.87 -4.80 5.03
C PHE A 109 8.73 -3.86 6.23
N GLY A 110 7.65 -3.96 7.01
CA GLY A 110 7.52 -3.19 8.25
C GLY A 110 8.70 -3.42 9.20
N GLU A 111 9.00 -4.68 9.49
CA GLU A 111 10.14 -5.06 10.34
C GLU A 111 11.47 -4.62 9.74
N LEU A 112 11.68 -4.83 8.43
CA LEU A 112 12.92 -4.47 7.75
C LEU A 112 13.16 -2.95 7.73
N PHE A 113 12.17 -2.17 7.34
CA PHE A 113 12.28 -0.72 7.31
C PHE A 113 12.45 -0.12 8.72
N LYS A 114 11.77 -0.69 9.72
CA LYS A 114 11.92 -0.31 11.12
C LYS A 114 13.35 -0.54 11.62
N LEU A 115 13.96 -1.68 11.31
CA LEU A 115 15.38 -1.95 11.58
C LEU A 115 16.29 -0.94 10.85
N GLY A 116 15.88 -0.48 9.70
CA GLY A 116 16.54 0.58 8.94
C GLY A 116 16.35 1.98 9.53
N GLY A 117 15.59 2.15 10.61
CA GLY A 117 15.33 3.44 11.25
C GLY A 117 14.26 4.29 10.55
N TYR A 118 13.37 3.65 9.79
CA TYR A 118 12.22 4.29 9.17
C TYR A 118 11.02 4.30 10.13
N LYS A 119 10.20 5.33 10.04
CA LYS A 119 8.83 5.29 10.52
C LYS A 119 8.01 4.43 9.56
N THR A 120 7.24 3.47 10.07
CA THR A 120 6.58 2.46 9.26
C THR A 120 5.06 2.58 9.36
N LEU A 121 4.39 2.83 8.22
CA LEU A 121 3.01 3.24 8.11
C LEU A 121 2.25 2.30 7.18
N TRP A 122 1.08 1.83 7.59
CA TRP A 122 0.19 1.03 6.74
C TRP A 122 -1.22 1.60 6.78
N ALA A 123 -1.69 2.14 5.66
CA ALA A 123 -3.07 2.58 5.47
C ALA A 123 -3.81 1.66 4.49
N GLY A 124 -5.00 1.19 4.84
CA GLY A 124 -5.86 0.47 3.91
C GLY A 124 -6.06 -1.02 4.19
N LYS A 125 -6.25 -1.80 3.13
CA LYS A 125 -6.57 -3.23 3.20
C LYS A 125 -5.41 -4.07 3.70
N HIS A 126 -5.70 -4.91 4.69
CA HIS A 126 -4.74 -5.88 5.23
C HIS A 126 -4.88 -7.27 4.60
N HIS A 127 -6.03 -7.91 4.78
CA HIS A 127 -6.33 -9.24 4.26
C HIS A 127 -5.34 -10.31 4.70
N SER A 128 -4.95 -10.30 5.99
CA SER A 128 -4.14 -11.32 6.64
C SER A 128 -4.65 -11.60 8.06
N ARG A 129 -3.91 -12.39 8.84
CA ARG A 129 -4.28 -12.79 10.20
C ARG A 129 -3.50 -12.05 11.28
N GLU A 130 -2.30 -11.63 10.99
CA GLU A 130 -1.43 -10.95 11.95
C GLU A 130 -1.62 -9.45 11.85
N ASN A 131 -1.88 -8.79 12.97
CA ASN A 131 -1.99 -7.34 12.98
C ASN A 131 -0.66 -6.71 12.55
N PRO A 132 -0.64 -5.80 11.56
CA PRO A 132 0.57 -5.15 11.08
C PRO A 132 1.42 -4.48 12.16
N VAL A 133 0.82 -3.95 13.23
CA VAL A 133 1.60 -3.36 14.33
C VAL A 133 2.46 -4.40 15.07
N ASN A 134 2.07 -5.67 15.06
CA ASN A 134 2.87 -6.76 15.59
C ASN A 134 3.92 -7.28 14.60
N ARG A 135 3.94 -6.73 13.39
CA ARG A 135 4.84 -7.09 12.30
C ARG A 135 5.59 -5.87 11.75
N GLY A 136 5.98 -5.01 12.69
CA GLY A 136 6.93 -3.93 12.45
C GLY A 136 6.35 -2.62 11.93
N PHE A 137 5.03 -2.48 11.78
CA PHE A 137 4.41 -1.20 11.45
C PHE A 137 4.11 -0.40 12.73
N ASP A 138 4.50 0.88 12.73
CA ASP A 138 4.23 1.80 13.83
C ASP A 138 2.77 2.23 13.86
N HIS A 139 2.15 2.39 12.68
CA HIS A 139 0.74 2.74 12.51
C HIS A 139 0.06 1.78 11.54
N PHE A 140 -1.17 1.40 11.85
CA PHE A 140 -2.06 0.69 10.95
C PHE A 140 -3.50 1.16 11.14
N SER A 141 -4.12 1.66 10.07
CA SER A 141 -5.55 1.96 10.02
C SER A 141 -6.16 1.54 8.70
N GLY A 142 -7.36 0.93 8.74
CA GLY A 142 -8.05 0.49 7.53
C GLY A 142 -8.83 -0.80 7.69
N LEU A 143 -9.05 -1.49 6.58
CA LEU A 143 -9.81 -2.74 6.52
C LEU A 143 -8.94 -3.94 6.89
N PHE A 144 -9.28 -4.63 7.98
CA PHE A 144 -8.59 -5.87 8.37
C PHE A 144 -8.92 -7.05 7.45
N ASP A 145 -10.16 -7.08 6.97
CA ASP A 145 -10.69 -8.14 6.12
C ASP A 145 -10.30 -7.98 4.63
N GLY A 146 -10.78 -8.91 3.80
CA GLY A 146 -10.42 -8.98 2.39
C GLY A 146 -11.25 -8.10 1.45
N ALA A 147 -12.45 -7.73 1.84
CA ALA A 147 -13.35 -6.88 1.07
C ALA A 147 -14.44 -6.31 1.96
N SER A 148 -15.00 -5.17 1.59
CA SER A 148 -16.12 -4.54 2.26
C SER A 148 -16.91 -3.67 1.30
N ASN A 149 -18.09 -3.24 1.69
CA ASN A 149 -18.74 -2.10 1.06
C ASN A 149 -17.86 -0.85 1.28
N HIS A 150 -17.55 -0.13 0.21
CA HIS A 150 -16.62 1.00 0.27
C HIS A 150 -17.17 2.22 1.01
N PHE A 151 -18.50 2.35 1.09
CA PHE A 151 -19.16 3.44 1.82
C PHE A 151 -19.55 3.09 3.25
N ASN A 152 -19.60 1.80 3.59
CA ASN A 152 -19.95 1.37 4.93
C ASN A 152 -19.46 -0.06 5.23
N PRO A 153 -18.31 -0.24 5.87
CA PRO A 153 -17.84 -1.55 6.30
C PRO A 153 -18.57 -2.10 7.55
N GLY A 154 -19.36 -1.28 8.21
CA GLY A 154 -20.04 -1.58 9.46
C GLY A 154 -21.45 -2.16 9.30
N GLU A 155 -22.35 -1.78 10.22
CA GLU A 155 -23.73 -2.24 10.20
C GLU A 155 -24.55 -1.54 9.13
N GLN A 156 -25.48 -2.28 8.55
CA GLN A 156 -26.37 -1.75 7.53
C GLN A 156 -27.27 -0.65 8.10
N ARG A 157 -27.29 0.50 7.45
CA ARG A 157 -28.20 1.60 7.75
C ARG A 157 -29.47 1.49 6.89
N PRO A 158 -30.64 1.97 7.37
CA PRO A 158 -31.87 1.97 6.58
C PRO A 158 -31.67 2.68 5.22
N GLY A 159 -32.09 2.03 4.15
CA GLY A 159 -31.97 2.56 2.78
C GLY A 159 -30.59 2.43 2.13
N GLU A 160 -29.62 1.80 2.79
CA GLU A 160 -28.30 1.51 2.22
C GLU A 160 -28.18 0.07 1.74
N GLY A 161 -27.23 -0.15 0.82
CA GLY A 161 -26.81 -1.48 0.41
C GLY A 161 -26.18 -2.26 1.58
N ILE A 162 -26.02 -3.58 1.41
CA ILE A 162 -25.45 -4.46 2.44
C ILE A 162 -23.98 -4.09 2.68
N PRO A 163 -23.56 -3.75 3.92
CA PRO A 163 -22.22 -3.30 4.23
C PRO A 163 -21.14 -4.40 4.01
N ALA A 164 -21.49 -5.64 4.34
CA ALA A 164 -20.66 -6.78 4.04
C ALA A 164 -21.07 -7.38 2.71
N GLN A 165 -20.10 -7.73 1.92
CA GLN A 165 -20.34 -8.39 0.65
C GLN A 165 -20.96 -9.78 0.89
N LYS A 166 -22.24 -9.93 0.58
CA LYS A 166 -22.81 -11.25 0.35
C LYS A 166 -22.41 -11.69 -1.03
N ARG A 167 -21.46 -12.59 -1.15
CA ARG A 167 -21.29 -13.30 -2.41
C ARG A 167 -22.58 -14.09 -2.62
N ASN A 168 -23.28 -13.81 -3.73
CA ASN A 168 -24.40 -14.60 -4.19
C ASN A 168 -23.91 -16.01 -4.59
N ALA A 169 -23.66 -16.82 -3.60
CA ALA A 169 -23.30 -18.22 -3.77
C ALA A 169 -24.57 -19.10 -3.61
N GLY A 170 -25.66 -18.73 -4.29
CA GLY A 170 -26.93 -19.44 -4.20
C GLY A 170 -27.36 -19.66 -2.73
N ASP A 171 -28.21 -20.66 -2.47
CA ASP A 171 -28.72 -20.99 -1.14
C ASP A 171 -27.71 -21.55 -0.13
N ARG A 172 -26.42 -21.50 -0.42
CA ARG A 172 -25.38 -21.90 0.52
C ARG A 172 -25.12 -20.79 1.48
N LYS A 173 -25.49 -20.97 2.76
CA LYS A 173 -25.02 -20.12 3.86
C LYS A 173 -23.51 -20.07 3.81
N SER A 174 -22.97 -18.99 3.30
CA SER A 174 -21.53 -18.79 3.24
C SER A 174 -21.02 -18.59 4.67
N LYS A 175 -19.94 -19.29 5.04
CA LYS A 175 -19.22 -19.00 6.29
C LYS A 175 -18.67 -17.57 6.35
N TYR A 176 -18.84 -16.80 5.28
CA TYR A 176 -18.48 -15.39 5.14
C TYR A 176 -19.69 -14.45 5.26
N ASP A 177 -20.89 -14.96 5.59
CA ASP A 177 -22.06 -14.14 5.89
C ASP A 177 -21.91 -13.48 7.27
N VAL A 178 -21.00 -12.54 7.36
CA VAL A 178 -20.86 -11.66 8.51
C VAL A 178 -21.57 -10.34 8.21
N PRO A 179 -22.31 -9.77 9.20
CA PRO A 179 -23.10 -8.56 8.99
C PRO A 179 -22.25 -7.31 8.77
N TYR A 180 -20.99 -7.34 9.17
CA TYR A 180 -20.02 -6.24 9.06
C TYR A 180 -18.61 -6.79 8.90
N ARG A 181 -17.67 -5.89 8.55
CA ARG A 181 -16.23 -6.19 8.45
C ARG A 181 -15.46 -5.56 9.60
N ASN A 182 -14.31 -6.16 9.90
CA ASN A 182 -13.41 -5.62 10.90
C ASN A 182 -12.64 -4.42 10.31
N TRP A 183 -12.73 -3.31 11.00
CA TRP A 183 -11.97 -2.11 10.72
C TRP A 183 -10.93 -1.89 11.82
N VAL A 184 -9.83 -1.26 11.48
CA VAL A 184 -8.76 -0.95 12.44
C VAL A 184 -8.50 0.54 12.43
N ILE A 185 -8.30 1.12 13.60
CA ILE A 185 -7.81 2.48 13.78
C ILE A 185 -6.64 2.41 14.76
N GLU A 186 -5.48 2.89 14.33
CA GLU A 186 -4.23 2.89 15.11
C GLU A 186 -3.89 1.54 15.75
N GLY A 187 -4.07 0.47 14.98
CA GLY A 187 -3.78 -0.91 15.42
C GLY A 187 -4.91 -1.58 16.21
N GLU A 188 -5.92 -0.84 16.66
CA GLU A 188 -7.04 -1.37 17.44
C GLU A 188 -8.21 -1.76 16.55
N ILE A 189 -8.74 -2.98 16.72
CA ILE A 189 -9.90 -3.47 15.97
C ILE A 189 -11.17 -2.82 16.51
N ILE A 190 -11.88 -2.13 15.63
CA ILE A 190 -13.21 -1.56 15.88
C ILE A 190 -14.22 -2.36 15.08
N SER A 191 -15.14 -3.04 15.78
CA SER A 191 -16.08 -3.94 15.14
C SER A 191 -17.40 -3.97 15.92
N PRO A 192 -18.52 -3.52 15.32
CA PRO A 192 -18.63 -2.92 13.99
C PRO A 192 -18.07 -1.48 13.94
N TYR A 193 -17.53 -1.09 12.80
CA TYR A 193 -17.21 0.29 12.47
C TYR A 193 -18.21 0.80 11.44
N THR A 194 -19.17 1.61 11.88
CA THR A 194 -20.20 2.21 11.04
C THR A 194 -19.94 3.70 10.89
N PRO A 195 -19.24 4.12 9.82
CA PRO A 195 -18.87 5.51 9.61
C PRO A 195 -20.08 6.39 9.23
N LYS A 196 -19.85 7.70 9.13
CA LYS A 196 -20.84 8.65 8.60
C LYS A 196 -21.18 8.36 7.14
N LYS A 197 -22.27 8.97 6.62
CA LYS A 197 -22.76 8.72 5.24
C LYS A 197 -21.85 9.25 4.14
N ASP A 198 -21.02 10.23 4.45
CA ASP A 198 -20.01 10.83 3.56
C ASP A 198 -18.66 10.07 3.54
N PHE A 199 -18.62 8.91 4.17
CA PHE A 199 -17.45 8.06 4.19
C PHE A 199 -17.27 7.31 2.87
N TYR A 200 -16.03 7.29 2.38
CA TYR A 200 -15.57 6.40 1.32
C TYR A 200 -14.20 5.84 1.70
N SER A 201 -14.03 4.54 1.62
CA SER A 201 -12.83 3.86 2.13
C SER A 201 -11.54 4.33 1.43
N THR A 202 -11.61 4.65 0.13
CA THR A 202 -10.45 5.16 -0.63
C THR A 202 -9.98 6.50 -0.07
N ASP A 203 -10.91 7.41 0.23
CA ASP A 203 -10.60 8.71 0.82
C ASP A 203 -10.04 8.53 2.23
N ALA A 204 -10.69 7.68 3.06
CA ALA A 204 -10.24 7.42 4.41
C ALA A 204 -8.81 6.86 4.48
N PHE A 205 -8.44 5.94 3.58
CA PHE A 205 -7.07 5.42 3.53
C PHE A 205 -6.06 6.49 3.13
N THR A 206 -6.43 7.35 2.20
CA THR A 206 -5.62 8.50 1.77
C THR A 206 -5.44 9.48 2.91
N ASP A 207 -6.51 9.79 3.65
CA ASP A 207 -6.47 10.70 4.80
C ASP A 207 -5.59 10.17 5.94
N TYR A 208 -5.67 8.88 6.27
CA TYR A 208 -4.74 8.27 7.23
C TYR A 208 -3.28 8.45 6.79
N ALA A 209 -2.99 8.16 5.53
CA ALA A 209 -1.64 8.29 5.00
C ALA A 209 -1.13 9.73 5.05
N ILE A 210 -1.93 10.70 4.60
CA ILE A 210 -1.57 12.14 4.60
C ILE A 210 -1.36 12.64 6.02
N ASN A 211 -2.24 12.29 6.96
CA ASN A 211 -2.12 12.71 8.35
C ASN A 211 -0.81 12.20 8.96
N TRP A 212 -0.48 10.94 8.79
CA TRP A 212 0.78 10.38 9.31
C TRP A 212 2.02 10.96 8.65
N ILE A 213 1.98 11.25 7.34
CA ILE A 213 3.09 11.93 6.66
C ILE A 213 3.29 13.32 7.26
N ASN A 214 2.21 14.07 7.48
CA ASN A 214 2.28 15.41 8.08
C ASN A 214 2.74 15.39 9.54
N ASP A 215 2.40 14.34 10.30
CA ASP A 215 2.82 14.15 11.68
C ASP A 215 4.25 13.63 11.80
N THR A 216 4.82 13.10 10.71
CA THR A 216 6.22 12.66 10.71
C THR A 216 7.12 13.87 10.68
N LYS A 217 7.45 14.37 11.89
CA LYS A 217 8.31 15.55 12.07
C LYS A 217 9.76 15.22 11.73
N ASP A 218 10.33 16.12 10.95
CA ASP A 218 11.75 16.43 10.84
C ASP A 218 12.73 15.28 10.61
N ASN A 219 13.06 15.05 9.35
CA ASN A 219 14.22 14.27 8.88
C ASN A 219 14.23 12.76 9.18
N ASN A 220 13.17 12.18 9.72
CA ASN A 220 13.06 10.74 9.81
C ASN A 220 12.43 10.19 8.53
N PRO A 221 13.12 9.31 7.81
CA PRO A 221 12.55 8.68 6.63
C PRO A 221 11.35 7.81 7.03
N PHE A 222 10.34 7.74 6.16
CA PHE A 222 9.21 6.86 6.36
C PHE A 222 9.06 5.84 5.24
N PHE A 223 8.51 4.69 5.59
CA PHE A 223 7.97 3.70 4.67
C PHE A 223 6.45 3.67 4.84
N LEU A 224 5.73 4.01 3.79
CA LEU A 224 4.28 3.95 3.73
C LEU A 224 3.83 2.82 2.80
N TYR A 225 3.02 1.89 3.30
CA TYR A 225 2.26 0.95 2.50
C TYR A 225 0.79 1.40 2.46
N LEU A 226 0.39 1.96 1.32
CA LEU A 226 -0.98 2.43 1.04
C LEU A 226 -1.69 1.40 0.17
N ALA A 227 -2.60 0.65 0.77
CA ALA A 227 -3.22 -0.53 0.19
C ALA A 227 -4.72 -0.30 -0.02
N TYR A 228 -5.10 0.16 -1.20
CA TYR A 228 -6.51 0.40 -1.53
C TYR A 228 -7.33 -0.89 -1.66
N THR A 229 -8.63 -0.78 -1.41
CA THR A 229 -9.62 -1.84 -1.69
C THR A 229 -10.26 -1.67 -3.05
N ALA A 230 -10.41 -0.45 -3.54
CA ALA A 230 -10.93 -0.19 -4.88
C ALA A 230 -9.89 -0.58 -5.96
N PRO A 231 -10.34 -1.01 -7.15
CA PRO A 231 -11.73 -1.23 -7.58
C PRO A 231 -12.31 -2.63 -7.29
N HIS A 232 -11.78 -3.38 -6.31
CA HIS A 232 -12.30 -4.71 -5.94
C HIS A 232 -13.82 -4.66 -5.68
N ASP A 233 -14.50 -5.73 -6.04
CA ASP A 233 -15.94 -5.92 -5.78
C ASP A 233 -16.30 -5.76 -4.26
N PRO A 234 -17.42 -5.07 -3.91
CA PRO A 234 -18.46 -4.52 -4.78
C PRO A 234 -17.99 -3.26 -5.53
N LEU A 235 -18.32 -3.19 -6.84
CA LEU A 235 -17.97 -2.03 -7.67
C LEU A 235 -18.80 -0.82 -7.24
N MET A 236 -18.16 0.12 -6.59
CA MET A 236 -18.80 1.30 -6.02
C MET A 236 -17.90 2.52 -6.20
N ALA A 237 -18.48 3.64 -6.60
CA ALA A 237 -17.80 4.92 -6.74
C ALA A 237 -18.77 6.04 -6.38
N TRP A 238 -18.26 7.25 -6.20
CA TRP A 238 -19.10 8.43 -6.05
C TRP A 238 -19.96 8.65 -7.30
N PRO A 239 -21.21 9.12 -7.17
CA PRO A 239 -22.09 9.35 -8.33
C PRO A 239 -21.48 10.26 -9.39
N GLU A 240 -20.73 11.27 -8.99
CA GLU A 240 -20.02 12.19 -9.88
C GLU A 240 -18.92 11.51 -10.71
N ASP A 241 -18.29 10.48 -10.17
CA ASP A 241 -17.28 9.69 -10.89
C ASP A 241 -17.93 8.75 -11.89
N ILE A 242 -19.06 8.15 -11.53
CA ILE A 242 -19.86 7.31 -12.43
C ILE A 242 -20.38 8.12 -13.62
N GLU A 243 -20.86 9.34 -13.37
CA GLU A 243 -21.44 10.21 -14.41
C GLU A 243 -20.39 10.61 -15.47
N LYS A 244 -19.09 10.71 -15.13
CA LYS A 244 -18.01 11.00 -16.08
C LYS A 244 -17.91 9.99 -17.22
N TYR A 245 -18.32 8.73 -16.98
CA TYR A 245 -18.22 7.64 -17.94
C TYR A 245 -19.57 7.20 -18.49
N LYS A 246 -20.64 7.92 -18.15
CA LYS A 246 -21.99 7.60 -18.62
C LYS A 246 -22.09 7.70 -20.16
N GLY A 247 -22.56 6.65 -20.77
CA GLY A 247 -22.73 6.58 -22.22
C GLY A 247 -21.48 6.19 -23.01
N MET A 248 -20.31 6.06 -22.38
CA MET A 248 -19.08 5.64 -23.07
C MET A 248 -19.13 4.16 -23.56
N TYR A 249 -19.89 3.31 -22.87
CA TYR A 249 -19.92 1.87 -23.12
C TYR A 249 -21.24 1.39 -23.76
N GLN A 250 -21.94 2.25 -24.50
CA GLN A 250 -23.24 1.92 -25.11
C GLN A 250 -23.16 0.77 -26.12
N ASP A 251 -22.05 0.69 -26.84
CA ASP A 251 -21.82 -0.36 -27.87
C ASP A 251 -21.13 -1.62 -27.29
N GLY A 252 -20.95 -1.67 -25.97
CA GLY A 252 -20.29 -2.75 -25.27
C GLY A 252 -18.80 -2.52 -25.05
N PHE A 253 -18.29 -3.16 -24.01
CA PHE A 253 -16.91 -3.02 -23.55
C PHE A 253 -15.87 -3.48 -24.59
N GLU A 254 -16.18 -4.55 -25.34
CA GLU A 254 -15.30 -5.16 -26.33
C GLU A 254 -15.04 -4.26 -27.56
N ILE A 255 -15.90 -3.27 -27.79
CA ILE A 255 -15.73 -2.32 -28.92
C ILE A 255 -14.78 -1.20 -28.57
N ILE A 256 -14.59 -0.94 -27.27
CA ILE A 256 -13.78 0.17 -26.75
C ILE A 256 -12.35 -0.27 -26.45
N ARG A 257 -12.13 -1.54 -26.16
CA ARG A 257 -10.81 -2.09 -25.81
C ARG A 257 -10.25 -3.10 -26.78
#